data_8f4287d0a3fc13fc9b2eb69b78c651bf
#
_entry.id   8f4287d0a3fc13fc9b2eb69b78c651bf
#
_cell.length_a   1.000
_cell.length_b   1.000
_cell.length_c   1.000
_cell.angle_alpha   90.00
_cell.angle_beta   90.00
_cell.angle_gamma   90.00
#
_symmetry.space_group_name_H-M   'P 1'
#
loop_
_entity.id
_entity.type
_entity.pdbx_description
1 polymer ?
#
loop_
_entity_poly.entity_id
_entity_poly.type
_entity_poly.pdbx_seq_one_letter_code
_entity_poly.pdbx_strand_id
1 'polypeptide(L)'
;MRLEYFEMIDAVTVLDRAAGRIEAVARVPLESPVFEGHFPDYPIVPGVLLTETMAQASGYLILAHLDFRQMPFLMGVDKARFRSFVGPGAELAVEATLEHDGSGYAVTKAAIRHDGKPLCNAELRFRTMPFPDGLDAPMRARAQRIGLLDLAGLTTEPEPA
;
A
#
# COMPACT_ATOMS: atom_id res chain seq x y z
N MET A 1 2.38 11.27 0.06
CA MET A 1 1.57 10.69 -1.05
C MET A 1 1.69 11.58 -2.29
N ARG A 2 1.77 10.99 -3.46
CA ARG A 2 1.80 11.69 -4.76
C ARG A 2 0.81 10.96 -5.67
N LEU A 3 -0.42 11.44 -5.70
CA LEU A 3 -1.56 10.76 -6.33
C LEU A 3 -1.34 10.49 -7.82
N GLU A 4 -0.84 11.49 -8.55
CA GLU A 4 -0.58 11.44 -9.99
C GLU A 4 0.57 10.49 -10.39
N TYR A 5 1.42 10.11 -9.43
CA TYR A 5 2.53 9.16 -9.62
C TYR A 5 2.27 7.80 -8.97
N PHE A 6 1.09 7.59 -8.44
CA PHE A 6 0.75 6.35 -7.71
C PHE A 6 1.73 6.04 -6.57
N GLU A 7 2.19 7.07 -5.88
CA GLU A 7 3.00 6.94 -4.65
C GLU A 7 2.09 7.18 -3.45
N MET A 8 1.43 6.12 -2.97
CA MET A 8 0.35 6.26 -1.99
C MET A 8 0.82 6.21 -0.53
N ILE A 9 1.96 5.58 -0.25
CA ILE A 9 2.48 5.40 1.12
C ILE A 9 3.65 6.35 1.35
N ASP A 10 3.59 7.13 2.43
CA ASP A 10 4.67 8.03 2.84
C ASP A 10 5.64 7.38 3.82
N ALA A 11 5.13 6.58 4.75
CA ALA A 11 5.97 5.87 5.72
C ALA A 11 5.29 4.59 6.21
N VAL A 12 6.07 3.56 6.45
CA VAL A 12 5.67 2.39 7.24
C VAL A 12 6.06 2.67 8.69
N THR A 13 5.10 2.52 9.60
CA THR A 13 5.28 2.82 11.03
C THR A 13 5.39 1.55 11.87
N VAL A 14 4.75 0.48 11.45
CA VAL A 14 4.81 -0.84 12.10
C VAL A 14 4.90 -1.93 11.04
N LEU A 15 5.79 -2.87 11.25
CA LEU A 15 5.84 -4.14 10.51
C LEU A 15 5.98 -5.29 11.52
N ASP A 16 4.95 -6.11 11.64
CA ASP A 16 4.99 -7.36 12.39
C ASP A 16 4.89 -8.53 11.41
N ARG A 17 6.05 -9.08 11.04
CA ARG A 17 6.14 -10.18 10.08
C ARG A 17 5.55 -11.48 10.64
N ALA A 18 5.65 -11.70 11.95
CA ALA A 18 5.14 -12.91 12.59
C ALA A 18 3.61 -12.90 12.65
N ALA A 19 3.02 -11.75 12.94
CA ALA A 19 1.57 -11.57 12.90
C ALA A 19 1.03 -11.30 11.50
N GLY A 20 1.89 -11.11 10.49
CA GLY A 20 1.48 -10.76 9.13
C GLY A 20 0.76 -9.40 9.08
N ARG A 21 1.31 -8.37 9.73
CA ARG A 21 0.64 -7.07 9.88
C ARG A 21 1.57 -5.92 9.52
N ILE A 22 1.02 -4.91 8.85
CA ILE A 22 1.69 -3.64 8.55
C ILE A 22 0.78 -2.47 8.94
N GLU A 23 1.40 -1.40 9.46
CA GLU A 23 0.77 -0.08 9.58
C GLU A 23 1.60 0.95 8.82
N ALA A 24 0.92 1.87 8.17
CA ALA A 24 1.54 2.90 7.36
C ALA A 24 0.76 4.22 7.45
N VAL A 25 1.42 5.29 7.07
CA VAL A 25 0.85 6.62 6.96
C VAL A 25 0.86 7.07 5.51
N ALA A 26 -0.25 7.69 5.11
CA ALA A 26 -0.41 8.31 3.80
C ALA A 26 -0.96 9.73 3.99
N ARG A 27 -0.24 10.75 3.51
CA ARG A 27 -0.64 12.16 3.61
C ARG A 27 -1.15 12.65 2.27
N VAL A 28 -2.43 12.96 2.22
CA VAL A 28 -3.06 13.50 1.02
C VAL A 28 -2.45 14.86 0.71
N PRO A 29 -1.90 15.10 -0.52
CA PRO A 29 -1.32 16.38 -0.85
C PRO A 29 -2.36 17.50 -0.80
N LEU A 30 -1.92 18.73 -0.55
CA LEU A 30 -2.80 19.91 -0.60
C LEU A 30 -3.24 20.21 -2.03
N GLU A 31 -2.39 19.93 -3.00
CA GLU A 31 -2.61 20.17 -4.43
C GLU A 31 -2.24 18.92 -5.23
N SER A 32 -3.01 18.60 -6.24
CA SER A 32 -2.74 17.53 -7.21
C SER A 32 -3.62 17.72 -8.44
N PRO A 33 -3.13 17.42 -9.64
CA PRO A 33 -3.95 17.40 -10.87
C PRO A 33 -5.19 16.49 -10.75
N VAL A 34 -5.15 15.48 -9.90
CA VAL A 34 -6.31 14.60 -9.62
C VAL A 34 -7.50 15.40 -9.10
N PHE A 35 -7.26 16.43 -8.30
CA PHE A 35 -8.32 17.25 -7.71
C PHE A 35 -8.98 18.22 -8.70
N GLU A 36 -8.30 18.56 -9.80
CA GLU A 36 -8.87 19.40 -10.85
C GLU A 36 -10.09 18.74 -11.51
N GLY A 37 -10.08 17.41 -11.60
CA GLY A 37 -11.18 16.62 -12.16
C GLY A 37 -12.08 15.94 -11.14
N HIS A 38 -11.62 15.79 -9.87
CA HIS A 38 -12.36 14.97 -8.88
C HIS A 38 -12.56 15.70 -7.54
N PHE A 39 -13.44 16.72 -7.44
CA PHE A 39 -14.25 17.36 -8.46
C PHE A 39 -13.94 18.85 -8.50
N PRO A 40 -14.23 19.58 -9.59
CA PRO A 40 -14.08 21.04 -9.59
C PRO A 40 -14.78 21.69 -8.40
N ASP A 41 -14.06 22.55 -7.68
CA ASP A 41 -14.51 23.25 -6.46
C ASP A 41 -14.87 22.36 -5.26
N TYR A 42 -14.75 21.03 -5.40
CA TYR A 42 -14.98 20.08 -4.32
C TYR A 42 -13.96 18.93 -4.35
N PRO A 43 -12.70 19.21 -4.01
CA PRO A 43 -11.61 18.22 -4.13
C PRO A 43 -11.77 17.10 -3.09
N ILE A 44 -11.88 15.88 -3.57
CA ILE A 44 -11.86 14.66 -2.77
C ILE A 44 -10.96 13.61 -3.39
N VAL A 45 -10.38 12.75 -2.58
CA VAL A 45 -9.59 11.61 -3.06
C VAL A 45 -10.52 10.58 -3.70
N PRO A 46 -10.28 10.19 -4.97
CA PRO A 46 -11.05 9.13 -5.61
C PRO A 46 -11.00 7.82 -4.82
N GLY A 47 -12.14 7.14 -4.67
CA GLY A 47 -12.20 5.87 -3.96
C GLY A 47 -11.26 4.80 -4.56
N VAL A 48 -11.03 4.83 -5.87
CA VAL A 48 -10.08 3.93 -6.54
C VAL A 48 -8.64 4.18 -6.09
N LEU A 49 -8.26 5.41 -5.75
CA LEU A 49 -6.93 5.73 -5.21
C LEU A 49 -6.81 5.35 -3.73
N LEU A 50 -7.90 5.37 -2.97
CA LEU A 50 -7.92 4.77 -1.63
C LEU A 50 -7.77 3.24 -1.70
N THR A 51 -8.34 2.61 -2.72
CA THR A 51 -8.12 1.18 -2.99
C THR A 51 -6.65 0.91 -3.33
N GLU A 52 -6.04 1.74 -4.18
CA GLU A 52 -4.61 1.65 -4.51
C GLU A 52 -3.73 1.85 -3.27
N THR A 53 -4.10 2.76 -2.36
CA THR A 53 -3.40 2.96 -1.08
C THR A 53 -3.41 1.67 -0.24
N MET A 54 -4.56 1.01 -0.14
CA MET A 54 -4.68 -0.29 0.54
C MET A 54 -3.87 -1.38 -0.19
N ALA A 55 -3.88 -1.39 -1.52
CA ALA A 55 -3.13 -2.36 -2.31
C ALA A 55 -1.62 -2.20 -2.15
N GLN A 56 -1.11 -0.96 -2.11
CA GLN A 56 0.31 -0.72 -1.88
C GLN A 56 0.75 -1.12 -0.47
N ALA A 57 0.00 -0.79 0.58
CA ALA A 57 0.31 -1.24 1.93
C ALA A 57 0.33 -2.77 2.02
N SER A 58 -0.67 -3.44 1.43
CA SER A 58 -0.72 -4.90 1.32
C SER A 58 0.46 -5.48 0.54
N GLY A 59 0.80 -4.86 -0.59
CA GLY A 59 1.94 -5.27 -1.42
C GLY A 59 3.26 -5.18 -0.66
N TYR A 60 3.48 -4.10 0.09
CA TYR A 60 4.67 -3.95 0.93
C TYR A 60 4.73 -4.99 2.06
N LEU A 61 3.59 -5.33 2.67
CA LEU A 61 3.52 -6.42 3.65
C LEU A 61 3.94 -7.76 3.01
N ILE A 62 3.39 -8.08 1.84
CA ILE A 62 3.71 -9.33 1.12
C ILE A 62 5.18 -9.35 0.70
N LEU A 63 5.72 -8.24 0.17
CA LEU A 63 7.14 -8.11 -0.17
C LEU A 63 8.05 -8.41 1.03
N ALA A 64 7.78 -7.79 2.18
CA ALA A 64 8.52 -8.04 3.40
C ALA A 64 8.35 -9.48 3.91
N HIS A 65 7.14 -10.04 3.84
CA HIS A 65 6.85 -11.42 4.25
C HIS A 65 7.63 -12.43 3.41
N LEU A 66 7.79 -12.17 2.10
CA LEU A 66 8.52 -13.01 1.14
C LEU A 66 10.01 -12.63 0.98
N ASP A 67 10.58 -11.80 1.88
CA ASP A 67 11.98 -11.32 1.81
C ASP A 67 12.34 -10.70 0.45
N PHE A 68 11.39 -10.03 -0.19
CA PHE A 68 11.55 -9.47 -1.55
C PHE A 68 11.97 -10.50 -2.62
N ARG A 69 11.64 -11.77 -2.45
CA ARG A 69 11.95 -12.82 -3.46
C ARG A 69 10.92 -12.90 -4.57
N GLN A 70 9.71 -12.41 -4.34
CA GLN A 70 8.63 -12.39 -5.33
C GLN A 70 7.89 -11.04 -5.27
N MET A 71 7.39 -10.63 -6.44
CA MET A 71 6.59 -9.42 -6.60
C MET A 71 5.10 -9.76 -6.54
N PRO A 72 4.31 -9.12 -5.65
CA PRO A 72 2.85 -9.25 -5.63
C PRO A 72 2.20 -8.34 -6.68
N PHE A 73 1.34 -8.91 -7.50
CA PHE A 73 0.51 -8.19 -8.47
C PHE A 73 -0.96 -8.29 -8.08
N LEU A 74 -1.64 -7.16 -7.98
CA LEU A 74 -3.07 -7.12 -7.63
C LEU A 74 -3.90 -7.83 -8.69
N MET A 75 -4.69 -8.81 -8.27
CA MET A 75 -5.57 -9.61 -9.13
C MET A 75 -7.04 -9.32 -8.93
N GLY A 76 -7.42 -8.92 -7.72
CA GLY A 76 -8.82 -8.69 -7.40
C GLY A 76 -8.99 -7.92 -6.11
N VAL A 77 -10.12 -7.22 -6.04
CA VAL A 77 -10.56 -6.48 -4.88
C VAL A 77 -11.98 -6.90 -4.55
N ASP A 78 -12.17 -7.43 -3.36
CA ASP A 78 -13.48 -7.90 -2.89
C ASP A 78 -13.93 -7.07 -1.68
N LYS A 79 -15.24 -6.99 -1.50
CA LYS A 79 -15.87 -6.38 -0.32
C LYS A 79 -15.39 -4.95 -0.05
N ALA A 80 -14.97 -4.22 -1.09
CA ALA A 80 -14.56 -2.83 -0.94
C ALA A 80 -15.75 -1.98 -0.44
N ARG A 81 -15.53 -1.22 0.62
CA ARG A 81 -16.54 -0.35 1.23
C ARG A 81 -15.93 0.99 1.56
N PHE A 82 -16.56 2.05 1.08
CA PHE A 82 -16.21 3.44 1.34
C PHE A 82 -17.32 4.05 2.22
N ARG A 83 -16.95 4.67 3.34
CA ARG A 83 -17.91 5.16 4.34
C ARG A 83 -17.94 6.67 4.43
N SER A 84 -16.89 7.34 3.95
CA SER A 84 -16.74 8.78 4.02
C SER A 84 -15.85 9.27 2.89
N PHE A 85 -15.82 10.57 2.69
CA PHE A 85 -14.92 11.25 1.79
C PHE A 85 -13.73 11.83 2.56
N VAL A 86 -12.63 12.04 1.85
CA VAL A 86 -11.45 12.70 2.39
C VAL A 86 -10.86 13.62 1.32
N GLY A 87 -10.42 14.79 1.75
CA GLY A 87 -9.90 15.84 0.88
C GLY A 87 -8.42 16.12 1.09
N PRO A 88 -7.91 17.17 0.43
CA PRO A 88 -6.53 17.63 0.56
C PRO A 88 -6.10 17.84 2.00
N GLY A 89 -4.83 17.53 2.30
CA GLY A 89 -4.22 17.74 3.61
C GLY A 89 -4.54 16.67 4.67
N ALA A 90 -5.42 15.72 4.39
CA ALA A 90 -5.77 14.67 5.33
C ALA A 90 -4.60 13.71 5.57
N GLU A 91 -4.41 13.29 6.83
CA GLU A 91 -3.52 12.18 7.18
C GLU A 91 -4.34 10.90 7.35
N LEU A 92 -3.91 9.86 6.68
CA LEU A 92 -4.56 8.55 6.63
C LEU A 92 -3.70 7.52 7.36
N ALA A 93 -4.30 6.83 8.33
CA ALA A 93 -3.73 5.63 8.91
C ALA A 93 -4.19 4.42 8.08
N VAL A 94 -3.21 3.69 7.54
CA VAL A 94 -3.42 2.54 6.66
C VAL A 94 -2.94 1.30 7.39
N GLU A 95 -3.77 0.26 7.45
CA GLU A 95 -3.36 -1.04 7.98
C GLU A 95 -3.67 -2.15 6.98
N ALA A 96 -2.84 -3.18 6.95
CA ALA A 96 -3.13 -4.41 6.25
C ALA A 96 -2.69 -5.62 7.07
N THR A 97 -3.45 -6.72 6.92
CA THR A 97 -3.18 -8.01 7.55
C THR A 97 -3.17 -9.10 6.48
N LEU A 98 -2.16 -9.97 6.52
CA LEU A 98 -2.05 -11.13 5.65
C LEU A 98 -2.97 -12.23 6.17
N GLU A 99 -3.95 -12.63 5.38
CA GLU A 99 -4.91 -13.70 5.70
C GLU A 99 -4.48 -15.05 5.13
N HIS A 100 -3.80 -15.01 3.99
CA HIS A 100 -3.32 -16.21 3.30
C HIS A 100 -2.08 -15.90 2.47
N ASP A 101 -1.13 -16.80 2.48
CA ASP A 101 0.00 -16.88 1.55
C ASP A 101 0.24 -18.34 1.18
N GLY A 102 0.33 -18.63 -0.10
CA GLY A 102 0.62 -19.96 -0.61
C GLY A 102 0.21 -20.16 -2.07
N SER A 103 0.83 -21.14 -2.70
CA SER A 103 0.55 -21.57 -4.09
C SER A 103 0.64 -20.42 -5.12
N GLY A 104 1.51 -19.43 -4.88
CA GLY A 104 1.68 -18.27 -5.77
C GLY A 104 0.58 -17.20 -5.62
N TYR A 105 -0.15 -17.20 -4.51
CA TYR A 105 -1.21 -16.22 -4.20
C TYR A 105 -1.10 -15.74 -2.77
N ALA A 106 -1.49 -14.50 -2.56
CA ALA A 106 -1.64 -13.93 -1.23
C ALA A 106 -2.99 -13.19 -1.13
N VAL A 107 -3.58 -13.22 0.05
CA VAL A 107 -4.83 -12.51 0.36
C VAL A 107 -4.58 -11.63 1.58
N THR A 108 -4.98 -10.37 1.50
CA THR A 108 -4.90 -9.42 2.61
C THR A 108 -6.27 -8.80 2.89
N LYS A 109 -6.47 -8.40 4.14
CA LYS A 109 -7.50 -7.43 4.51
C LYS A 109 -6.82 -6.12 4.81
N ALA A 110 -7.33 -5.03 4.25
CA ALA A 110 -6.79 -3.71 4.50
C ALA A 110 -7.89 -2.71 4.85
N ALA A 111 -7.51 -1.71 5.64
CA ALA A 111 -8.40 -0.64 6.06
C ALA A 111 -7.64 0.69 6.11
N ILE A 112 -8.38 1.76 5.89
CA ILE A 112 -7.91 3.14 6.07
C ILE A 112 -8.80 3.82 7.10
N ARG A 113 -8.17 4.57 8.01
CA ARG A 113 -8.82 5.45 8.96
C ARG A 113 -8.36 6.89 8.74
N HIS A 114 -9.24 7.83 9.03
CA HIS A 114 -8.95 9.25 9.11
C HIS A 114 -9.53 9.80 10.41
N ASP A 115 -8.72 10.53 11.19
CA ASP A 115 -9.09 11.02 12.53
C ASP A 115 -9.69 9.92 13.44
N GLY A 116 -9.09 8.73 13.40
CA GLY A 116 -9.53 7.57 14.17
C GLY A 116 -10.83 6.92 13.67
N LYS A 117 -11.51 7.48 12.67
CA LYS A 117 -12.77 6.95 12.12
C LYS A 117 -12.50 6.07 10.89
N PRO A 118 -13.25 4.97 10.72
CA PRO A 118 -13.14 4.14 9.52
C PRO A 118 -13.51 4.91 8.26
N LEU A 119 -12.58 5.00 7.29
CA LEU A 119 -12.80 5.61 5.99
C LEU A 119 -13.21 4.58 4.93
N CYS A 120 -12.40 3.56 4.76
CA CYS A 120 -12.69 2.46 3.83
C CYS A 120 -11.98 1.18 4.25
N ASN A 121 -12.40 0.06 3.67
CA ASN A 121 -11.72 -1.23 3.78
C ASN A 121 -11.99 -2.10 2.55
N ALA A 122 -11.13 -3.09 2.33
CA ALA A 122 -11.27 -4.10 1.29
C ALA A 122 -10.55 -5.39 1.67
N GLU A 123 -10.89 -6.46 0.95
CA GLU A 123 -10.11 -7.69 0.84
C GLU A 123 -9.41 -7.68 -0.53
N LEU A 124 -8.10 -7.91 -0.54
CA LEU A 124 -7.28 -7.79 -1.75
C LEU A 124 -6.58 -9.11 -2.03
N ARG A 125 -6.61 -9.54 -3.28
CA ARG A 125 -5.96 -10.76 -3.76
C ARG A 125 -4.82 -10.43 -4.70
N PHE A 126 -3.68 -11.07 -4.45
CA PHE A 126 -2.45 -10.89 -5.23
C PHE A 126 -1.98 -12.21 -5.81
N ARG A 127 -1.40 -12.14 -7.00
CA ARG A 127 -0.53 -13.19 -7.51
C ARG A 127 0.91 -12.82 -7.18
N THR A 128 1.63 -13.76 -6.57
CA THR A 128 3.06 -13.62 -6.32
C THR A 128 3.84 -14.37 -7.40
N MET A 129 4.83 -13.72 -7.98
CA MET A 129 5.65 -14.26 -9.05
C MET A 129 7.05 -13.62 -9.04
N PRO A 130 8.05 -14.24 -9.70
CA PRO A 130 9.38 -13.63 -9.79
C PRO A 130 9.32 -12.17 -10.23
N PHE A 131 10.26 -11.37 -9.75
CA PHE A 131 10.34 -9.99 -10.21
C PHE A 131 10.56 -9.94 -11.72
N PRO A 132 9.81 -9.11 -12.45
CA PRO A 132 10.16 -8.73 -13.82
C PRO A 132 11.53 -8.07 -13.86
N ASP A 133 12.26 -8.25 -14.97
CA ASP A 133 13.58 -7.67 -15.17
C ASP A 133 13.55 -6.13 -14.93
N GLY A 134 14.48 -5.67 -14.11
CA GLY A 134 14.64 -4.24 -13.79
C GLY A 134 13.67 -3.68 -12.75
N LEU A 135 12.71 -4.48 -12.20
CA LEU A 135 11.74 -3.97 -11.23
C LEU A 135 12.21 -4.11 -9.76
N ASP A 136 13.08 -5.07 -9.44
CA ASP A 136 13.50 -5.32 -8.04
C ASP A 136 14.19 -4.08 -7.42
N ALA A 137 15.23 -3.55 -8.04
CA ALA A 137 15.99 -2.42 -7.51
C ALA A 137 15.13 -1.16 -7.29
N PRO A 138 14.27 -0.71 -8.23
CA PRO A 138 13.33 0.39 -7.98
C PRO A 138 12.37 0.13 -6.81
N MET A 139 11.87 -1.11 -6.67
CA MET A 139 10.95 -1.46 -5.58
C MET A 139 11.65 -1.45 -4.21
N ARG A 140 12.90 -1.96 -4.12
CA ARG A 140 13.70 -1.87 -2.90
C ARG A 140 14.03 -0.42 -2.54
N ALA A 141 14.44 0.39 -3.52
CA ALA A 141 14.70 1.81 -3.31
C ALA A 141 13.46 2.55 -2.78
N ARG A 142 12.27 2.21 -3.29
CA ARG A 142 11.02 2.77 -2.79
C ARG A 142 10.70 2.28 -1.38
N ALA A 143 10.86 0.99 -1.10
CA ALA A 143 10.67 0.40 0.21
C ALA A 143 11.62 1.00 1.26
N GLN A 144 12.86 1.29 0.90
CA GLN A 144 13.81 2.00 1.77
C GLN A 144 13.33 3.41 2.11
N ARG A 145 12.86 4.18 1.11
CA ARG A 145 12.38 5.56 1.35
C ARG A 145 11.21 5.64 2.33
N ILE A 146 10.36 4.64 2.38
CA ILE A 146 9.22 4.59 3.30
C ILE A 146 9.53 3.87 4.63
N GLY A 147 10.79 3.48 4.86
CA GLY A 147 11.26 2.84 6.09
C GLY A 147 10.94 1.34 6.20
N LEU A 148 10.42 0.71 5.15
CA LEU A 148 10.03 -0.70 5.20
C LEU A 148 11.22 -1.63 5.35
N LEU A 149 12.32 -1.40 4.62
CA LEU A 149 13.49 -2.29 4.65
C LEU A 149 14.15 -2.30 6.03
N ASP A 150 14.24 -1.14 6.69
CA ASP A 150 14.80 -1.03 8.03
C ASP A 150 13.98 -1.84 9.04
N LEU A 151 12.64 -1.72 8.99
CA LEU A 151 11.73 -2.49 9.85
C LEU A 151 11.76 -4.00 9.54
N ALA A 152 11.99 -4.37 8.28
CA ALA A 152 12.07 -5.76 7.86
C ALA A 152 13.43 -6.40 8.14
N GLY A 153 14.46 -5.61 8.45
CA GLY A 153 15.85 -6.07 8.57
C GLY A 153 16.44 -6.53 7.23
N LEU A 154 15.99 -5.92 6.12
CA LEU A 154 16.39 -6.24 4.75
C LEU A 154 17.27 -5.13 4.17
N THR A 155 18.05 -5.46 3.14
CA THR A 155 18.95 -4.52 2.45
C THR A 155 18.38 -4.06 1.11
N THR A 156 18.93 -2.96 0.60
CA THR A 156 18.60 -2.45 -0.74
C THR A 156 19.19 -3.31 -1.88
N GLU A 157 20.22 -4.09 -1.59
CA GLU A 157 20.82 -5.00 -2.57
C GLU A 157 20.09 -6.34 -2.57
N PRO A 158 19.79 -6.90 -3.74
CA PRO A 158 19.24 -8.26 -3.82
C PRO A 158 20.28 -9.26 -3.29
N GLU A 159 19.80 -10.28 -2.57
CA GLU A 159 20.69 -11.39 -2.22
C GLU A 159 21.24 -12.06 -3.51
N PRO A 160 22.53 -12.38 -3.55
CA PRO A 160 23.07 -13.10 -4.69
C PRO A 160 22.37 -14.46 -4.84
N ALA A 161 22.01 -14.78 -6.07
CA ALA A 161 21.35 -16.04 -6.43
C ALA A 161 22.22 -17.27 -6.19
#